data_7af34b12c685a7f3aab639aea7e5e123
#
_entry.id   7af34b12c685a7f3aab639aea7e5e123
#
_cell.length_a   1.000
_cell.length_b   1.000
_cell.length_c   1.000
_cell.angle_alpha   90.00
_cell.angle_beta   90.00
_cell.angle_gamma   90.00
#
_symmetry.space_group_name_H-M   'P 1'
#
loop_
_entity.id
_entity.type
_entity.pdbx_description
1 polymer ?
#
loop_
_entity_poly.entity_id
_entity_poly.type
_entity_poly.pdbx_seq_one_letter_code
_entity_poly.pdbx_strand_id
1 'polypeptide(L)'
;MDVLVHGEYERNDMVEYFGESLGGFLFTKLGWVQSYGTRCVKPPIIWGDVYRDKPITVDWSVFAQSQTDKIMKGMLTGPVTILNWSFPREDISIEESMMQIAFVIRDEVLDLEKNGIRMIQIDEAALREKLPLRKSDWYSEYLDFAIPAFRLTHSGVKPETQIHTHMCYSEFNDIIKAIDDMDADVITFETCRFWMLSVTIILKQRLDRAYTISIRHVYRQSKKL
;
A
#
# COMPACT_ATOMS: atom_id res chain seq x y z
N MET A 1 -6.25 -20.45 -9.76
CA MET A 1 -5.56 -19.16 -9.50
C MET A 1 -4.10 -19.33 -9.85
N ASP A 2 -3.47 -18.36 -10.49
CA ASP A 2 -2.08 -18.45 -10.95
C ASP A 2 -1.13 -17.72 -10.02
N VAL A 3 -1.61 -16.71 -9.29
CA VAL A 3 -0.89 -15.96 -8.24
C VAL A 3 -1.67 -16.06 -6.93
N LEU A 4 -0.99 -16.39 -5.88
CA LEU A 4 -1.56 -16.61 -4.55
C LEU A 4 -1.04 -15.57 -3.54
N VAL A 5 -1.77 -15.41 -2.44
CA VAL A 5 -1.37 -14.64 -1.26
C VAL A 5 -1.53 -15.54 -0.02
N HIS A 6 -0.76 -15.29 1.03
CA HIS A 6 -0.81 -16.14 2.24
C HIS A 6 -2.05 -15.92 3.12
N GLY A 7 -2.82 -14.85 2.87
CA GLY A 7 -4.11 -14.59 3.53
C GLY A 7 -4.06 -13.64 4.72
N GLU A 8 -2.88 -13.24 5.17
CA GLU A 8 -2.66 -12.20 6.21
C GLU A 8 -3.34 -12.49 7.57
N TYR A 9 -3.45 -13.76 7.95
CA TYR A 9 -4.11 -14.18 9.19
C TYR A 9 -3.41 -13.67 10.45
N GLU A 10 -2.13 -13.32 10.36
CA GLU A 10 -1.32 -12.76 11.44
C GLU A 10 -1.59 -11.27 11.70
N ARG A 11 -2.37 -10.59 10.83
CA ARG A 11 -2.59 -9.15 10.87
C ARG A 11 -3.99 -8.82 11.38
N ASN A 12 -4.08 -8.03 12.45
CA ASN A 12 -5.34 -7.42 12.86
C ASN A 12 -5.73 -6.28 11.91
N ASP A 13 -4.76 -5.42 11.62
CA ASP A 13 -4.91 -4.29 10.69
C ASP A 13 -3.61 -4.07 9.92
N MET A 14 -3.73 -3.57 8.69
CA MET A 14 -2.58 -3.39 7.81
C MET A 14 -1.60 -2.33 8.29
N VAL A 15 -2.03 -1.33 9.07
CA VAL A 15 -1.14 -0.29 9.62
C VAL A 15 -0.67 -0.68 11.03
N GLU A 16 -1.57 -1.22 11.88
CA GLU A 16 -1.22 -1.72 13.21
C GLU A 16 -0.09 -2.75 13.12
N TYR A 17 -0.19 -3.74 12.22
CA TYR A 17 0.80 -4.79 12.03
C TYR A 17 2.20 -4.27 11.67
N PHE A 18 2.29 -3.32 10.72
CA PHE A 18 3.57 -2.73 10.36
C PHE A 18 4.11 -1.83 11.46
N GLY A 19 3.27 -1.03 12.10
CA GLY A 19 3.68 -0.20 13.23
C GLY A 19 4.20 -1.03 14.42
N GLU A 20 3.60 -2.19 14.73
CA GLU A 20 4.09 -3.10 15.77
C GLU A 20 5.45 -3.73 15.42
N SER A 21 5.79 -3.80 14.13
CA SER A 21 7.01 -4.42 13.63
C SER A 21 8.16 -3.43 13.42
N LEU A 22 7.88 -2.12 13.47
CA LEU A 22 8.83 -1.04 13.24
C LEU A 22 9.19 -0.34 14.55
N GLY A 23 10.44 0.12 14.67
CA GLY A 23 10.83 1.03 15.72
C GLY A 23 10.36 2.46 15.45
N GLY A 24 10.25 3.29 16.48
CA GLY A 24 9.71 4.64 16.39
C GLY A 24 8.19 4.72 16.51
N PHE A 25 7.50 3.58 16.61
CA PHE A 25 6.06 3.48 16.80
C PHE A 25 5.69 3.09 18.24
N LEU A 26 4.56 3.59 18.69
CA LEU A 26 4.01 3.36 20.01
C LEU A 26 2.51 3.07 19.90
N PHE A 27 2.00 2.19 20.76
CA PHE A 27 0.59 1.85 20.85
C PHE A 27 0.05 2.08 22.25
N THR A 28 -1.15 2.63 22.34
CA THR A 28 -1.83 2.77 23.63
C THR A 28 -2.49 1.45 24.04
N LYS A 29 -2.60 1.21 25.33
CA LYS A 29 -3.23 -0.01 25.85
C LYS A 29 -4.72 -0.10 25.51
N LEU A 30 -5.45 1.02 25.53
CA LEU A 30 -6.90 1.09 25.43
C LEU A 30 -7.41 1.95 24.27
N GLY A 31 -6.52 2.46 23.42
CA GLY A 31 -6.87 3.37 22.32
C GLY A 31 -7.48 2.68 21.10
N TRP A 32 -8.47 1.82 21.32
CA TRP A 32 -9.20 1.15 20.25
C TRP A 32 -10.10 2.14 19.51
N VAL A 33 -10.04 2.10 18.18
CA VAL A 33 -10.87 2.90 17.29
C VAL A 33 -11.64 1.94 16.38
N GLN A 34 -12.91 2.23 16.14
CA GLN A 34 -13.69 1.48 15.18
C GLN A 34 -13.16 1.75 13.77
N SER A 35 -12.89 0.66 13.06
CA SER A 35 -12.52 0.67 11.65
C SER A 35 -13.74 0.32 10.79
N TYR A 36 -13.57 -0.49 9.76
CA TYR A 36 -14.65 -0.91 8.89
C TYR A 36 -15.53 -2.00 9.54
N GLY A 37 -16.83 -1.80 9.51
CA GLY A 37 -17.79 -2.74 10.11
C GLY A 37 -17.67 -2.79 11.64
N THR A 38 -17.50 -3.99 12.19
CA THR A 38 -17.33 -4.23 13.64
C THR A 38 -15.88 -4.39 14.08
N ARG A 39 -14.92 -4.24 13.17
CA ARG A 39 -13.49 -4.36 13.46
C ARG A 39 -12.99 -3.12 14.20
N CYS A 40 -12.18 -3.33 15.22
CA CYS A 40 -11.47 -2.27 15.92
C CYS A 40 -9.96 -2.42 15.70
N VAL A 41 -9.28 -1.28 15.62
CA VAL A 41 -7.83 -1.18 15.43
C VAL A 41 -7.24 -0.20 16.44
N LYS A 42 -5.95 -0.30 16.70
CA LYS A 42 -5.20 0.70 17.47
C LYS A 42 -4.33 1.49 16.51
N PRO A 43 -4.68 2.75 16.20
CA PRO A 43 -3.82 3.59 15.37
C PRO A 43 -2.46 3.77 16.02
N PRO A 44 -1.36 3.59 15.29
CA PRO A 44 -0.02 3.83 15.80
C PRO A 44 0.21 5.30 16.13
N ILE A 45 1.11 5.56 17.08
CA ILE A 45 1.67 6.90 17.37
C ILE A 45 3.14 6.86 16.94
N ILE A 46 3.53 7.72 16.02
CA ILE A 46 4.93 7.90 15.64
C ILE A 46 5.55 8.88 16.62
N TRP A 47 6.46 8.40 17.46
CA TRP A 47 7.06 9.21 18.54
C TRP A 47 8.56 9.43 18.36
N GLY A 48 9.20 8.73 17.44
CA GLY A 48 10.64 8.79 17.17
C GLY A 48 10.95 8.48 15.72
N ASP A 49 12.25 8.41 15.38
CA ASP A 49 12.68 8.01 14.05
C ASP A 49 12.25 6.59 13.73
N VAL A 50 11.76 6.39 12.51
CA VAL A 50 11.27 5.09 12.07
C VAL A 50 12.44 4.25 11.58
N TYR A 51 12.58 3.04 12.11
CA TYR A 51 13.59 2.08 11.71
C TYR A 51 13.06 0.64 11.72
N ARG A 52 13.75 -0.26 11.05
CA ARG A 52 13.44 -1.68 10.93
C ARG A 52 14.60 -2.52 11.44
N ASP A 53 14.41 -3.26 12.52
CA ASP A 53 15.44 -4.13 13.10
C ASP A 53 15.59 -5.47 12.36
N LYS A 54 14.48 -5.97 11.80
CA LYS A 54 14.41 -7.29 11.16
C LYS A 54 13.34 -7.31 10.05
N PRO A 55 13.41 -8.28 9.13
CA PRO A 55 12.33 -8.52 8.16
C PRO A 55 10.97 -8.70 8.85
N ILE A 56 9.92 -8.19 8.22
CA ILE A 56 8.56 -8.14 8.77
C ILE A 56 7.70 -9.29 8.19
N THR A 57 7.70 -9.42 6.86
CA THR A 57 6.80 -10.32 6.12
C THR A 57 7.54 -11.43 5.37
N VAL A 58 8.87 -11.37 5.33
CA VAL A 58 9.70 -12.28 4.53
C VAL A 58 9.48 -13.73 4.92
N ASP A 59 9.52 -14.04 6.22
CA ASP A 59 9.38 -15.43 6.71
C ASP A 59 8.01 -16.02 6.33
N TRP A 60 6.94 -15.23 6.47
CA TRP A 60 5.59 -15.65 6.07
C TRP A 60 5.48 -15.87 4.56
N SER A 61 6.06 -14.97 3.77
CA SER A 61 6.02 -15.06 2.31
C SER A 61 6.83 -16.24 1.80
N VAL A 62 8.02 -16.49 2.36
CA VAL A 62 8.88 -17.62 2.01
C VAL A 62 8.26 -18.95 2.44
N PHE A 63 7.70 -19.01 3.66
CA PHE A 63 6.97 -20.19 4.10
C PHE A 63 5.78 -20.50 3.17
N ALA A 64 4.98 -19.51 2.85
CA ALA A 64 3.85 -19.67 1.94
C ALA A 64 4.31 -20.13 0.55
N GLN A 65 5.40 -19.56 0.00
CA GLN A 65 5.96 -19.98 -1.28
C GLN A 65 6.46 -21.44 -1.25
N SER A 66 6.95 -21.92 -0.11
CA SER A 66 7.41 -23.30 0.04
C SER A 66 6.27 -24.33 -0.01
N GLN A 67 5.02 -23.92 0.16
CA GLN A 67 3.84 -24.79 0.14
C GLN A 67 3.22 -24.96 -1.27
N THR A 68 3.76 -24.29 -2.29
CA THR A 68 3.18 -24.30 -3.63
C THR A 68 4.21 -24.01 -4.71
N ASP A 69 4.01 -24.61 -5.91
CA ASP A 69 4.77 -24.30 -7.11
C ASP A 69 4.24 -23.05 -7.84
N LYS A 70 3.11 -22.49 -7.38
CA LYS A 70 2.54 -21.26 -7.93
C LYS A 70 3.22 -20.05 -7.34
N ILE A 71 3.13 -18.93 -8.06
CA ILE A 71 3.72 -17.66 -7.60
C ILE A 71 2.98 -17.17 -6.35
N MET A 72 3.75 -16.93 -5.29
CA MET A 72 3.27 -16.29 -4.07
C MET A 72 3.61 -14.80 -4.12
N LYS A 73 2.62 -13.96 -3.85
CA LYS A 73 2.78 -12.50 -3.81
C LYS A 73 3.04 -12.04 -2.39
N GLY A 74 4.11 -11.27 -2.19
CA GLY A 74 4.34 -10.51 -0.96
C GLY A 74 3.35 -9.36 -0.83
N MET A 75 2.85 -9.12 0.38
CA MET A 75 1.82 -8.11 0.65
C MET A 75 2.32 -7.13 1.70
N LEU A 76 2.42 -5.86 1.33
CA LEU A 76 2.91 -4.77 2.18
C LEU A 76 1.90 -3.63 2.23
N THR A 77 1.98 -2.84 3.28
CA THR A 77 1.31 -1.53 3.36
C THR A 77 2.30 -0.45 2.97
N GLY A 78 1.86 0.48 2.14
CA GLY A 78 2.68 1.57 1.67
C GLY A 78 2.87 2.70 2.69
N PRO A 79 3.90 3.53 2.49
CA PRO A 79 4.30 4.56 3.44
C PRO A 79 3.24 5.64 3.65
N VAL A 80 2.50 5.97 2.60
CA VAL A 80 1.44 6.98 2.68
C VAL A 80 0.30 6.50 3.59
N THR A 81 -0.12 5.25 3.42
CA THR A 81 -1.17 4.64 4.24
C THR A 81 -0.72 4.47 5.68
N ILE A 82 0.50 4.00 5.93
CA ILE A 82 1.04 3.86 7.29
C ILE A 82 1.04 5.21 8.00
N LEU A 83 1.52 6.27 7.35
CA LEU A 83 1.55 7.59 7.96
C LEU A 83 0.15 8.17 8.18
N ASN A 84 -0.72 8.10 7.16
CA ASN A 84 -2.03 8.74 7.19
C ASN A 84 -2.98 8.12 8.23
N TRP A 85 -2.81 6.83 8.55
CA TRP A 85 -3.58 6.14 9.57
C TRP A 85 -2.85 6.05 10.93
N SER A 86 -1.74 6.76 11.06
CA SER A 86 -1.02 6.95 12.32
C SER A 86 -1.20 8.37 12.85
N PHE A 87 -0.90 8.57 14.13
CA PHE A 87 -0.69 9.91 14.69
C PHE A 87 0.78 10.30 14.45
N PRO A 88 1.06 11.25 13.56
CA PRO A 88 2.43 11.63 13.23
C PRO A 88 3.08 12.41 14.37
N ARG A 89 4.41 12.35 14.44
CA ARG A 89 5.21 13.25 15.29
C ARG A 89 5.19 14.68 14.72
N GLU A 90 5.37 15.66 15.58
CA GLU A 90 5.26 17.09 15.20
C GLU A 90 6.61 17.82 15.16
N ASP A 91 7.70 17.17 15.55
CA ASP A 91 9.06 17.76 15.61
C ASP A 91 9.83 17.68 14.27
N ILE A 92 9.34 16.91 13.32
CA ILE A 92 9.81 16.88 11.92
C ILE A 92 8.63 17.06 10.96
N SER A 93 8.93 17.31 9.69
CA SER A 93 7.88 17.45 8.68
C SER A 93 7.16 16.12 8.38
N ILE A 94 5.93 16.23 7.87
CA ILE A 94 5.17 15.08 7.37
C ILE A 94 5.93 14.37 6.24
N GLU A 95 6.58 15.13 5.37
CA GLU A 95 7.42 14.61 4.29
C GLU A 95 8.57 13.77 4.83
N GLU A 96 9.33 14.28 5.81
CA GLU A 96 10.42 13.54 6.44
C GLU A 96 9.94 12.26 7.12
N SER A 97 8.82 12.32 7.85
CA SER A 97 8.19 11.16 8.47
C SER A 97 7.80 10.10 7.41
N MET A 98 7.21 10.53 6.30
CA MET A 98 6.81 9.64 5.20
C MET A 98 8.02 8.99 4.53
N MET A 99 9.09 9.75 4.32
CA MET A 99 10.32 9.23 3.73
C MET A 99 11.02 8.21 4.64
N GLN A 100 11.03 8.40 5.96
CA GLN A 100 11.56 7.40 6.89
C GLN A 100 10.78 6.07 6.76
N ILE A 101 9.46 6.12 6.71
CA ILE A 101 8.62 4.93 6.49
C ILE A 101 8.91 4.32 5.11
N ALA A 102 9.05 5.13 4.07
CA ALA A 102 9.34 4.65 2.73
C ALA A 102 10.68 3.88 2.65
N PHE A 103 11.72 4.33 3.36
CA PHE A 103 13.00 3.65 3.43
C PHE A 103 12.88 2.26 4.07
N VAL A 104 12.18 2.14 5.19
CA VAL A 104 12.04 0.83 5.86
C VAL A 104 11.17 -0.15 5.07
N ILE A 105 10.16 0.34 4.37
CA ILE A 105 9.36 -0.50 3.45
C ILE A 105 10.18 -0.91 2.23
N ARG A 106 11.05 -0.03 1.71
CA ARG A 106 12.00 -0.39 0.64
C ARG A 106 12.91 -1.53 1.06
N ASP A 107 13.45 -1.48 2.27
CA ASP A 107 14.32 -2.55 2.77
C ASP A 107 13.54 -3.87 2.85
N GLU A 108 12.28 -3.85 3.23
CA GLU A 108 11.40 -5.03 3.22
C GLU A 108 11.17 -5.56 1.80
N VAL A 109 10.92 -4.69 0.84
CA VAL A 109 10.77 -5.04 -0.59
C VAL A 109 12.03 -5.73 -1.13
N LEU A 110 13.21 -5.17 -0.84
CA LEU A 110 14.47 -5.74 -1.27
C LEU A 110 14.78 -7.09 -0.61
N ASP A 111 14.41 -7.26 0.65
CA ASP A 111 14.56 -8.54 1.34
C ASP A 111 13.59 -9.60 0.79
N LEU A 112 12.36 -9.25 0.46
CA LEU A 112 11.42 -10.14 -0.24
C LEU A 112 11.99 -10.59 -1.59
N GLU A 113 12.46 -9.65 -2.40
CA GLU A 113 13.10 -9.98 -3.69
C GLU A 113 14.30 -10.90 -3.52
N LYS A 114 15.20 -10.59 -2.58
CA LYS A 114 16.39 -11.38 -2.26
C LYS A 114 16.03 -12.82 -1.88
N ASN A 115 14.88 -13.02 -1.22
CA ASN A 115 14.37 -14.33 -0.83
C ASN A 115 13.48 -14.99 -1.90
N GLY A 116 13.47 -14.49 -3.13
CA GLY A 116 12.86 -15.13 -4.29
C GLY A 116 11.41 -14.75 -4.54
N ILE A 117 10.82 -13.83 -3.76
CA ILE A 117 9.47 -13.32 -4.03
C ILE A 117 9.55 -12.34 -5.21
N ARG A 118 8.85 -12.66 -6.29
CA ARG A 118 8.94 -11.95 -7.58
C ARG A 118 7.72 -11.08 -7.89
N MET A 119 6.69 -11.17 -7.10
CA MET A 119 5.53 -10.29 -7.15
C MET A 119 5.34 -9.68 -5.77
N ILE A 120 5.37 -8.36 -5.68
CA ILE A 120 5.25 -7.63 -4.41
C ILE A 120 4.17 -6.57 -4.56
N GLN A 121 3.18 -6.60 -3.70
CA GLN A 121 2.11 -5.61 -3.67
C GLN A 121 2.30 -4.67 -2.48
N ILE A 122 2.22 -3.38 -2.76
CA ILE A 122 2.35 -2.30 -1.78
C ILE A 122 1.05 -1.51 -1.84
N ASP A 123 0.20 -1.67 -0.82
CA ASP A 123 -1.14 -1.12 -0.79
C ASP A 123 -1.17 0.32 -0.28
N GLU A 124 -1.81 1.21 -1.05
CA GLU A 124 -1.98 2.63 -0.70
C GLU A 124 -3.46 3.00 -0.61
N ALA A 125 -4.13 2.44 0.39
CA ALA A 125 -5.55 2.68 0.64
C ALA A 125 -5.88 4.15 0.98
N ALA A 126 -4.96 4.83 1.68
CA ALA A 126 -5.17 6.18 2.21
C ALA A 126 -4.61 7.31 1.34
N LEU A 127 -4.13 7.03 0.12
CA LEU A 127 -3.52 8.06 -0.72
C LEU A 127 -4.42 9.29 -0.92
N ARG A 128 -5.73 9.10 -1.09
CA ARG A 128 -6.68 10.18 -1.36
C ARG A 128 -7.17 10.89 -0.10
N GLU A 129 -7.05 10.28 1.07
CA GLU A 129 -7.70 10.76 2.30
C GLU A 129 -7.15 12.09 2.82
N LYS A 130 -5.88 12.37 2.57
CA LYS A 130 -5.19 13.60 3.04
C LYS A 130 -4.96 14.63 1.95
N LEU A 131 -5.63 14.50 0.80
CA LEU A 131 -5.58 15.55 -0.21
C LEU A 131 -6.10 16.88 0.38
N PRO A 132 -5.42 18.00 0.11
CA PRO A 132 -5.90 19.33 0.47
C PRO A 132 -7.30 19.59 -0.09
N LEU A 133 -8.07 20.45 0.58
CA LEU A 133 -9.43 20.79 0.13
C LEU A 133 -9.46 21.43 -1.26
N ARG A 134 -8.43 22.18 -1.60
CA ARG A 134 -8.32 22.84 -2.91
C ARG A 134 -7.52 21.95 -3.87
N LYS A 135 -8.08 21.64 -5.03
CA LYS A 135 -7.40 20.85 -6.07
C LYS A 135 -6.09 21.47 -6.55
N SER A 136 -5.97 22.80 -6.56
CA SER A 136 -4.73 23.51 -6.91
C SER A 136 -3.56 23.13 -6.02
N ASP A 137 -3.82 22.76 -4.77
CA ASP A 137 -2.81 22.56 -3.75
C ASP A 137 -2.41 21.07 -3.61
N TRP A 138 -3.10 20.17 -4.31
CA TRP A 138 -2.90 18.72 -4.19
C TRP A 138 -1.46 18.27 -4.46
N TYR A 139 -0.83 18.83 -5.48
CA TYR A 139 0.55 18.49 -5.80
C TYR A 139 1.51 19.17 -4.83
N SER A 140 1.50 20.48 -4.76
CA SER A 140 2.48 21.26 -3.96
C SER A 140 2.45 20.96 -2.47
N GLU A 141 1.29 20.59 -1.91
CA GLU A 141 1.17 20.37 -0.47
C GLU A 141 1.13 18.88 -0.07
N TYR A 142 0.99 17.94 -1.05
CA TYR A 142 0.85 16.54 -0.70
C TYR A 142 1.42 15.57 -1.74
N LEU A 143 0.95 15.58 -2.98
CA LEU A 143 1.31 14.55 -3.96
C LEU A 143 2.79 14.62 -4.37
N ASP A 144 3.41 15.79 -4.34
CA ASP A 144 4.82 15.98 -4.68
C ASP A 144 5.79 15.27 -3.71
N PHE A 145 5.34 14.87 -2.52
CA PHE A 145 6.12 14.01 -1.63
C PHE A 145 5.51 12.61 -1.45
N ALA A 146 4.19 12.46 -1.53
CA ALA A 146 3.54 11.16 -1.39
C ALA A 146 3.89 10.19 -2.53
N ILE A 147 3.91 10.67 -3.77
CA ILE A 147 4.26 9.85 -4.93
C ILE A 147 5.74 9.44 -4.92
N PRO A 148 6.72 10.35 -4.70
CA PRO A 148 8.12 9.95 -4.50
C PRO A 148 8.34 8.97 -3.35
N ALA A 149 7.63 9.10 -2.23
CA ALA A 149 7.71 8.16 -1.12
C ALA A 149 7.27 6.74 -1.54
N PHE A 150 6.16 6.60 -2.27
CA PHE A 150 5.77 5.30 -2.83
C PHE A 150 6.83 4.77 -3.80
N ARG A 151 7.31 5.58 -4.74
CA ARG A 151 8.34 5.18 -5.71
C ARG A 151 9.65 4.75 -5.03
N LEU A 152 9.99 5.37 -3.90
CA LEU A 152 11.16 4.98 -3.12
C LEU A 152 11.04 3.54 -2.62
N THR A 153 9.84 3.08 -2.22
CA THR A 153 9.64 1.73 -1.66
C THR A 153 10.04 0.61 -2.62
N HIS A 154 9.93 0.82 -3.92
CA HIS A 154 10.30 -0.17 -4.92
C HIS A 154 11.56 0.21 -5.73
N SER A 155 12.26 1.27 -5.32
CA SER A 155 13.53 1.65 -5.95
C SER A 155 14.60 0.61 -5.64
N GLY A 156 15.30 0.16 -6.67
CA GLY A 156 16.39 -0.82 -6.55
C GLY A 156 15.97 -2.28 -6.74
N VAL A 157 14.69 -2.59 -6.95
CA VAL A 157 14.30 -3.94 -7.41
C VAL A 157 14.76 -4.19 -8.83
N LYS A 158 14.95 -5.46 -9.17
CA LYS A 158 15.31 -5.89 -10.51
C LYS A 158 14.12 -5.75 -11.47
N PRO A 159 14.37 -5.59 -12.78
CA PRO A 159 13.31 -5.48 -13.78
C PRO A 159 12.34 -6.67 -13.84
N GLU A 160 12.78 -7.85 -13.36
CA GLU A 160 11.96 -9.07 -13.33
C GLU A 160 11.02 -9.13 -12.14
N THR A 161 11.20 -8.28 -11.13
CA THR A 161 10.32 -8.20 -9.97
C THR A 161 9.16 -7.28 -10.28
N GLN A 162 7.96 -7.83 -10.25
CA GLN A 162 6.73 -7.10 -10.58
C GLN A 162 6.16 -6.41 -9.34
N ILE A 163 5.98 -5.11 -9.43
CA ILE A 163 5.43 -4.27 -8.36
C ILE A 163 3.94 -4.01 -8.62
N HIS A 164 3.14 -4.39 -7.65
CA HIS A 164 1.70 -4.16 -7.63
C HIS A 164 1.34 -3.08 -6.62
N THR A 165 0.25 -2.39 -6.86
CA THR A 165 -0.43 -1.58 -5.85
C THR A 165 -1.92 -1.85 -5.85
N HIS A 166 -2.56 -1.57 -4.72
CA HIS A 166 -4.01 -1.66 -4.56
C HIS A 166 -4.55 -0.42 -3.87
N MET A 167 -5.68 0.02 -4.35
CA MET A 167 -6.45 1.10 -3.74
C MET A 167 -7.89 0.66 -3.58
N CYS A 168 -8.41 0.75 -2.36
CA CYS A 168 -9.79 0.43 -2.02
C CYS A 168 -10.56 1.70 -1.63
N TYR A 169 -11.88 1.63 -1.73
CA TYR A 169 -12.84 2.65 -1.27
C TYR A 169 -12.55 4.09 -1.71
N SER A 170 -11.98 4.29 -2.90
CA SER A 170 -11.55 5.60 -3.38
C SER A 170 -12.18 5.96 -4.72
N GLU A 171 -12.26 7.26 -5.02
CA GLU A 171 -12.61 7.79 -6.33
C GLU A 171 -11.33 8.13 -7.09
N PHE A 172 -11.10 7.45 -8.20
CA PHE A 172 -9.82 7.45 -8.90
C PHE A 172 -9.68 8.52 -9.98
N ASN A 173 -10.80 8.99 -10.55
CA ASN A 173 -10.78 9.89 -11.71
C ASN A 173 -9.96 11.16 -11.48
N ASP A 174 -10.06 11.74 -10.30
CA ASP A 174 -9.42 13.01 -9.97
C ASP A 174 -7.90 12.88 -9.75
N ILE A 175 -7.43 11.69 -9.36
CA ILE A 175 -6.02 11.41 -9.03
C ILE A 175 -5.36 10.41 -9.98
N ILE A 176 -5.97 10.15 -11.14
CA ILE A 176 -5.49 9.14 -12.07
C ILE A 176 -4.05 9.40 -12.53
N LYS A 177 -3.68 10.69 -12.72
CA LYS A 177 -2.32 11.07 -13.06
C LYS A 177 -1.34 10.74 -11.92
N ALA A 178 -1.70 11.04 -10.68
CA ALA A 178 -0.88 10.72 -9.51
C ALA A 178 -0.71 9.20 -9.36
N ILE A 179 -1.76 8.42 -9.62
CA ILE A 179 -1.69 6.95 -9.64
C ILE A 179 -0.75 6.44 -10.74
N ASP A 180 -0.78 7.04 -11.92
CA ASP A 180 0.15 6.72 -13.01
C ASP A 180 1.59 7.08 -12.65
N ASP A 181 1.80 8.22 -12.01
CA ASP A 181 3.09 8.70 -11.54
C ASP A 181 3.72 7.82 -10.43
N MET A 182 2.94 6.97 -9.74
CA MET A 182 3.47 5.97 -8.78
C MET A 182 4.34 4.90 -9.46
N ASP A 183 4.16 4.69 -10.75
CA ASP A 183 4.98 3.79 -11.58
C ASP A 183 4.96 2.32 -11.15
N ALA A 184 3.83 1.84 -10.60
CA ALA A 184 3.62 0.43 -10.32
C ALA A 184 3.29 -0.33 -11.63
N ASP A 185 3.77 -1.57 -11.77
CA ASP A 185 3.54 -2.42 -12.96
C ASP A 185 2.08 -2.85 -13.07
N VAL A 186 1.43 -3.10 -11.94
CA VAL A 186 0.04 -3.57 -11.87
C VAL A 186 -0.72 -2.79 -10.81
N ILE A 187 -1.89 -2.31 -11.20
CA ILE A 187 -2.81 -1.63 -10.30
C ILE A 187 -4.11 -2.42 -10.19
N THR A 188 -4.57 -2.65 -8.95
CA THR A 188 -5.87 -3.26 -8.68
C THR A 188 -6.77 -2.26 -8.00
N PHE A 189 -8.02 -2.20 -8.45
CA PHE A 189 -9.04 -1.32 -7.89
C PHE A 189 -10.21 -2.13 -7.36
N GLU A 190 -10.80 -1.67 -6.27
CA GLU A 190 -12.11 -2.12 -5.88
C GLU A 190 -13.16 -1.34 -6.69
N THR A 191 -13.93 -2.04 -7.52
CA THR A 191 -14.91 -1.41 -8.40
C THR A 191 -16.28 -1.30 -7.73
N CYS A 192 -16.69 -0.09 -7.39
CA CYS A 192 -18.11 0.24 -7.22
C CYS A 192 -18.63 0.94 -8.50
N ARG A 193 -19.88 1.35 -8.52
CA ARG A 193 -20.73 1.73 -9.66
C ARG A 193 -20.18 2.70 -10.74
N PHE A 194 -18.94 3.25 -10.62
CA PHE A 194 -18.43 4.31 -11.52
C PHE A 194 -17.18 3.94 -12.35
N TRP A 195 -16.82 2.70 -12.44
CA TRP A 195 -15.53 2.21 -12.91
C TRP A 195 -15.24 2.31 -14.41
N MET A 196 -16.24 2.37 -15.28
CA MET A 196 -16.01 2.32 -16.73
C MET A 196 -15.15 3.48 -17.28
N LEU A 197 -15.25 4.67 -16.69
CA LEU A 197 -14.50 5.84 -17.17
C LEU A 197 -13.03 5.80 -16.73
N SER A 198 -12.76 5.41 -15.48
CA SER A 198 -11.42 5.37 -14.89
C SER A 198 -10.52 4.33 -15.55
N VAL A 199 -11.04 3.12 -15.74
CA VAL A 199 -10.32 2.02 -16.42
C VAL A 199 -9.99 2.41 -17.86
N THR A 200 -10.91 3.07 -18.55
CA THR A 200 -10.68 3.53 -19.94
C THR A 200 -9.57 4.57 -20.03
N ILE A 201 -9.46 5.47 -19.06
CA ILE A 201 -8.42 6.50 -19.04
C ILE A 201 -7.05 5.87 -18.77
N ILE A 202 -6.94 4.98 -17.78
CA ILE A 202 -5.68 4.26 -17.49
C ILE A 202 -5.24 3.44 -18.71
N LEU A 203 -6.14 2.69 -19.33
CA LEU A 203 -5.85 1.94 -20.54
C LEU A 203 -5.38 2.82 -21.68
N LYS A 204 -5.98 4.00 -21.87
CA LYS A 204 -5.65 4.92 -22.95
C LYS A 204 -4.29 5.59 -22.74
N GLN A 205 -3.89 5.89 -21.51
CA GLN A 205 -2.61 6.51 -21.19
C GLN A 205 -1.45 5.51 -21.17
N ARG A 206 -1.70 4.23 -20.90
CA ARG A 206 -0.67 3.19 -20.78
C ARG A 206 -0.57 2.23 -21.96
N LEU A 207 -1.38 2.38 -22.99
CA LEU A 207 -1.28 1.57 -24.22
C LEU A 207 0.10 1.66 -24.92
N ASP A 208 0.87 2.70 -24.63
CA ASP A 208 2.22 2.87 -25.16
C ASP A 208 3.33 2.21 -24.31
N ARG A 209 2.96 1.65 -23.15
CA ARG A 209 3.84 0.88 -22.28
C ARG A 209 3.17 -0.45 -21.96
N ALA A 210 3.91 -1.56 -21.98
CA ALA A 210 3.37 -2.90 -21.76
C ALA A 210 2.97 -3.13 -20.29
N TYR A 211 1.87 -2.54 -19.82
CA TYR A 211 1.34 -2.72 -18.48
C TYR A 211 0.15 -3.67 -18.47
N THR A 212 0.08 -4.51 -17.46
CA THR A 212 -1.07 -5.40 -17.22
C THR A 212 -2.02 -4.77 -16.20
N ILE A 213 -3.27 -4.57 -16.57
CA ILE A 213 -4.32 -4.13 -15.64
C ILE A 213 -5.09 -5.37 -15.18
N SER A 214 -5.04 -5.65 -13.88
CA SER A 214 -5.87 -6.70 -13.28
C SER A 214 -7.13 -6.09 -12.67
N ILE A 215 -8.29 -6.39 -13.24
CA ILE A 215 -9.59 -5.97 -12.71
C ILE A 215 -10.12 -7.10 -11.84
N ARG A 216 -10.18 -6.92 -10.53
CA ARG A 216 -10.92 -7.82 -9.65
C ARG A 216 -12.41 -7.46 -9.69
N HIS A 217 -13.22 -8.37 -10.23
CA HIS A 217 -14.66 -8.36 -10.02
C HIS A 217 -14.95 -8.90 -8.61
N VAL A 218 -15.32 -8.02 -7.69
CA VAL A 218 -15.96 -8.45 -6.45
C VAL A 218 -17.44 -8.63 -6.76
N TYR A 219 -17.85 -9.87 -7.01
CA TYR A 219 -19.27 -10.23 -7.07
C TYR A 219 -19.87 -10.08 -5.67
N ARG A 220 -20.62 -9.02 -5.46
CA ARG A 220 -21.55 -8.95 -4.34
C ARG A 220 -22.77 -9.80 -4.70
N GLN A 221 -22.86 -10.98 -4.12
CA GLN A 221 -24.14 -11.68 -4.09
C GLN A 221 -25.11 -10.83 -3.29
N SER A 222 -25.98 -10.10 -4.00
CA SER A 222 -27.19 -9.56 -3.41
C SER A 222 -28.06 -10.74 -3.03
N LYS A 223 -28.07 -11.13 -1.76
CA LYS A 223 -29.16 -11.92 -1.22
C LYS A 223 -30.41 -11.06 -1.33
N LYS A 224 -31.33 -11.45 -2.18
CA LYS A 224 -32.73 -11.05 -2.04
C LYS A 224 -33.22 -11.56 -0.69
N LEU A 225 -33.64 -10.68 0.15
CA LEU A 225 -34.69 -10.87 1.13
C LEU A 225 -35.92 -10.15 0.64
#